data_4bb0d8450f3fb5400d235b78208d70db
#
_entry.id   4bb0d8450f3fb5400d235b78208d70db
#
_cell.length_a   1.000
_cell.length_b   1.000
_cell.length_c   1.000
_cell.angle_alpha   90.00
_cell.angle_beta   90.00
_cell.angle_gamma   90.00
#
_symmetry.space_group_name_H-M   'P 1'
#
loop_
_entity.id
_entity.type
_entity.pdbx_description
1 polymer ?
#
loop_
_entity_poly.entity_id
_entity_poly.type
_entity_poly.pdbx_seq_one_letter_code
_entity_poly.pdbx_strand_id
1 'polypeptide(L)'
;MTHSNRPATVGQLRDSGYQVVSVKDEMRRNLMRKMRTGDDLFPGVVGYDETVLPLVENAILSGQDIILLGERGQAKSRIARSLIGLLDDAVPAVAGCEINDDPFAPVCKACRERIATDGDDTAIVWLTPDQRYGEKLATPDITIADLIGEVDPIKVAEGRYLSDELTIHYGLVPRTHRGIFAINELPDLAERIQVGLLNVMEERDVQIRGYKIRLPLDVFVVATANPEDYTNRGRII
;
A
#
# COMPACT_ATOMS: atom_id res chain seq x y z
N MET A 1 3.98 -23.86 -7.33
CA MET A 1 2.92 -24.11 -8.33
C MET A 1 3.27 -23.31 -9.56
N THR A 2 3.45 -23.96 -10.70
CA THR A 2 3.83 -23.35 -11.97
C THR A 2 2.73 -22.38 -12.44
N HIS A 3 3.09 -21.27 -13.08
CA HIS A 3 2.21 -20.17 -13.55
C HIS A 3 1.02 -20.60 -14.43
N SER A 4 0.93 -21.86 -14.84
CA SER A 4 0.00 -22.35 -15.88
C SER A 4 -1.40 -22.77 -15.35
N ASN A 5 -1.70 -22.65 -14.06
CA ASN A 5 -2.99 -23.13 -13.53
C ASN A 5 -3.65 -22.18 -12.49
N ARG A 6 -3.34 -20.88 -12.56
CA ARG A 6 -4.01 -19.91 -11.71
C ARG A 6 -5.34 -19.48 -12.33
N PRO A 7 -6.39 -19.23 -11.51
CA PRO A 7 -7.62 -18.62 -11.97
C PRO A 7 -7.39 -17.37 -12.82
N ALA A 8 -8.13 -17.24 -13.91
CA ALA A 8 -8.08 -16.10 -14.83
C ALA A 8 -9.35 -15.24 -14.76
N THR A 9 -10.41 -15.73 -14.11
CA THR A 9 -11.68 -15.02 -13.94
C THR A 9 -12.17 -15.10 -12.51
N VAL A 10 -13.12 -14.22 -12.16
CA VAL A 10 -13.77 -14.18 -10.83
C VAL A 10 -14.46 -15.51 -10.52
N GLY A 11 -15.13 -16.15 -11.49
CA GLY A 11 -15.77 -17.45 -11.32
C GLY A 11 -14.74 -18.53 -10.95
N GLN A 12 -13.66 -18.64 -11.72
CA GLN A 12 -12.59 -19.60 -11.42
C GLN A 12 -11.93 -19.34 -10.06
N LEU A 13 -11.79 -18.05 -9.69
CA LEU A 13 -11.25 -17.67 -8.39
C LEU A 13 -12.17 -18.14 -7.24
N ARG A 14 -13.49 -18.03 -7.43
CA ARG A 14 -14.50 -18.52 -6.48
C ARG A 14 -14.39 -20.02 -6.29
N ASP A 15 -14.28 -20.77 -7.38
CA ASP A 15 -14.16 -22.22 -7.36
C ASP A 15 -12.85 -22.70 -6.70
N SER A 16 -11.81 -21.85 -6.70
CA SER A 16 -10.54 -22.13 -6.03
C SER A 16 -10.58 -22.06 -4.50
N GLY A 17 -11.68 -21.51 -3.93
CA GLY A 17 -11.81 -21.28 -2.49
C GLY A 17 -11.00 -20.11 -1.96
N TYR A 18 -10.59 -19.17 -2.82
CA TYR A 18 -9.87 -17.97 -2.42
C TYR A 18 -10.63 -17.20 -1.35
N GLN A 19 -9.90 -16.67 -0.36
CA GLN A 19 -10.41 -15.84 0.71
C GLN A 19 -9.70 -14.47 0.68
N VAL A 20 -10.47 -13.41 0.87
CA VAL A 20 -9.92 -12.06 1.03
C VAL A 20 -9.15 -11.96 2.34
N VAL A 21 -7.90 -11.53 2.27
CA VAL A 21 -7.04 -11.33 3.45
C VAL A 21 -6.47 -9.92 3.37
N SER A 22 -6.49 -9.20 4.50
CA SER A 22 -5.87 -7.88 4.57
C SER A 22 -4.34 -7.99 4.45
N VAL A 23 -3.68 -6.93 3.92
CA VAL A 23 -2.22 -6.93 3.83
C VAL A 23 -1.55 -7.09 5.19
N LYS A 24 -2.15 -6.55 6.26
CA LYS A 24 -1.62 -6.67 7.62
C LYS A 24 -1.74 -8.10 8.17
N ASP A 25 -2.84 -8.79 7.88
CA ASP A 25 -3.01 -10.20 8.27
C ASP A 25 -2.15 -11.15 7.42
N GLU A 26 -1.98 -10.85 6.14
CA GLU A 26 -1.07 -11.56 5.24
C GLU A 26 0.38 -11.48 5.76
N MET A 27 0.87 -10.27 6.03
CA MET A 27 2.22 -10.05 6.56
C MET A 27 2.41 -10.73 7.92
N ARG A 28 1.42 -10.63 8.83
CA ARG A 28 1.43 -11.32 10.13
C ARG A 28 1.54 -12.83 9.96
N ARG A 29 0.71 -13.42 9.11
CA ARG A 29 0.72 -14.87 8.82
C ARG A 29 2.06 -15.31 8.28
N ASN A 30 2.62 -14.58 7.33
CA ASN A 30 3.88 -14.89 6.69
C ASN A 30 5.07 -14.69 7.64
N LEU A 31 5.05 -13.66 8.49
CA LEU A 31 6.03 -13.45 9.55
C LEU A 31 6.05 -14.65 10.51
N MET A 32 4.89 -15.04 11.05
CA MET A 32 4.80 -16.19 11.96
C MET A 32 5.28 -17.49 11.31
N ARG A 33 5.00 -17.69 10.01
CA ARG A 33 5.51 -18.85 9.26
C ARG A 33 7.03 -18.83 9.22
N LYS A 34 7.65 -17.73 8.80
CA LYS A 34 9.11 -17.58 8.69
C LYS A 34 9.80 -17.72 10.04
N MET A 35 9.25 -17.16 11.11
CA MET A 35 9.77 -17.35 12.46
C MET A 35 9.79 -18.84 12.89
N ARG A 36 8.77 -19.60 12.52
CA ARG A 36 8.71 -21.04 12.83
C ARG A 36 9.69 -21.87 12.01
N THR A 37 9.95 -21.48 10.77
CA THR A 37 10.89 -22.18 9.87
C THR A 37 12.35 -21.75 10.09
N GLY A 38 12.59 -20.67 10.82
CA GLY A 38 13.92 -20.10 11.02
C GLY A 38 14.47 -19.39 9.78
N ASP A 39 13.58 -18.92 8.89
CA ASP A 39 13.97 -18.17 7.70
C ASP A 39 14.49 -16.79 8.09
N ASP A 40 15.50 -16.29 7.37
CA ASP A 40 15.99 -14.91 7.52
C ASP A 40 14.90 -13.92 7.09
N LEU A 41 14.43 -13.11 8.04
CA LEU A 41 13.37 -12.12 7.83
C LEU A 41 13.89 -10.83 7.21
N PHE A 42 15.15 -10.47 7.52
CA PHE A 42 15.75 -9.20 7.14
C PHE A 42 17.13 -9.40 6.50
N PRO A 43 17.20 -9.99 5.29
CA PRO A 43 18.46 -10.35 4.67
C PRO A 43 19.44 -9.18 4.55
N GLY A 44 20.65 -9.37 5.09
CA GLY A 44 21.73 -8.39 5.05
C GLY A 44 21.54 -7.19 5.98
N VAL A 45 20.63 -7.27 6.95
CA VAL A 45 20.55 -6.36 8.11
C VAL A 45 21.32 -7.01 9.25
N VAL A 46 22.36 -6.37 9.75
CA VAL A 46 23.28 -6.94 10.76
C VAL A 46 23.34 -6.01 11.97
N GLY A 47 23.35 -6.58 13.18
CA GLY A 47 23.56 -5.85 14.42
C GLY A 47 22.31 -5.21 15.01
N TYR A 48 21.11 -5.57 14.54
CA TYR A 48 19.82 -5.10 15.05
C TYR A 48 18.95 -6.22 15.64
N ASP A 49 19.48 -7.43 15.74
CA ASP A 49 18.73 -8.64 16.10
C ASP A 49 18.13 -8.58 17.51
N GLU A 50 18.78 -7.88 18.44
CA GLU A 50 18.32 -7.73 19.83
C GLU A 50 17.62 -6.38 20.12
N THR A 51 17.59 -5.47 19.14
CA THR A 51 17.11 -4.09 19.38
C THR A 51 15.96 -3.69 18.47
N VAL A 52 16.23 -3.45 17.18
CA VAL A 52 15.25 -2.88 16.24
C VAL A 52 14.38 -3.96 15.64
N LEU A 53 14.94 -5.10 15.22
CA LEU A 53 14.18 -6.14 14.50
C LEU A 53 13.05 -6.72 15.34
N PRO A 54 13.20 -7.02 16.65
CA PRO A 54 12.07 -7.45 17.49
C PRO A 54 10.94 -6.43 17.60
N LEU A 55 11.27 -5.13 17.57
CA LEU A 55 10.25 -4.07 17.58
C LEU A 55 9.48 -4.02 16.26
N VAL A 56 10.16 -4.20 15.13
CA VAL A 56 9.53 -4.27 13.80
C VAL A 56 8.63 -5.50 13.71
N GLU A 57 9.09 -6.65 14.16
CA GLU A 57 8.30 -7.89 14.23
C GLU A 57 7.06 -7.72 15.09
N ASN A 58 7.19 -7.13 16.28
CA ASN A 58 6.05 -6.87 17.15
C ASN A 58 5.03 -5.90 16.54
N ALA A 59 5.49 -4.87 15.82
CA ALA A 59 4.61 -3.94 15.11
C ALA A 59 3.81 -4.67 14.02
N ILE A 60 4.46 -5.54 13.23
CA ILE A 60 3.79 -6.35 12.20
C ILE A 60 2.80 -7.33 12.83
N LEU A 61 3.17 -8.02 13.91
CA LEU A 61 2.29 -8.92 14.64
C LEU A 61 1.06 -8.21 15.21
N SER A 62 1.21 -6.95 15.60
CA SER A 62 0.14 -6.10 16.11
C SER A 62 -0.65 -5.37 15.01
N GLY A 63 -0.24 -5.51 13.74
CA GLY A 63 -0.87 -4.83 12.61
C GLY A 63 -0.68 -3.31 12.62
N GLN A 64 0.40 -2.81 13.25
CA GLN A 64 0.71 -1.39 13.33
C GLN A 64 1.56 -0.94 12.15
N ASP A 65 1.32 0.28 11.67
CA ASP A 65 2.20 0.96 10.74
C ASP A 65 3.49 1.39 11.47
N ILE A 66 4.59 1.57 10.73
CA ILE A 66 5.93 1.70 11.34
C ILE A 66 6.59 3.02 10.94
N ILE A 67 7.22 3.69 11.89
CA ILE A 67 8.17 4.77 11.62
C ILE A 67 9.55 4.34 12.14
N LEU A 68 10.52 4.22 11.24
CA LEU A 68 11.91 3.91 11.54
C LEU A 68 12.70 5.20 11.76
N LEU A 69 13.09 5.43 13.01
CA LEU A 69 13.88 6.59 13.41
C LEU A 69 15.36 6.21 13.54
N GLY A 70 16.25 7.03 13.02
CA GLY A 70 17.69 6.79 13.15
C GLY A 70 18.51 7.64 12.17
N GLU A 71 19.80 7.73 12.38
CA GLU A 71 20.73 8.48 11.53
C GLU A 71 20.86 7.89 10.12
N ARG A 72 21.49 8.64 9.23
CA ARG A 72 21.80 8.16 7.88
C ARG A 72 22.74 6.94 7.95
N GLY A 73 22.52 6.00 7.05
CA GLY A 73 23.32 4.77 7.00
C GLY A 73 22.89 3.65 7.95
N GLN A 74 21.87 3.84 8.79
CA GLN A 74 21.37 2.85 9.76
C GLN A 74 20.38 1.84 9.14
N ALA A 75 20.52 1.48 7.89
CA ALA A 75 19.77 0.45 7.18
C ALA A 75 18.24 0.61 7.16
N LYS A 76 17.64 1.77 7.53
CA LYS A 76 16.19 2.00 7.58
C LYS A 76 15.47 1.60 6.30
N SER A 77 15.93 2.09 5.14
CA SER A 77 15.33 1.76 3.84
C SER A 77 15.52 0.29 3.46
N ARG A 78 16.59 -0.36 3.95
CA ARG A 78 16.80 -1.80 3.75
C ARG A 78 15.77 -2.61 4.54
N ILE A 79 15.57 -2.25 5.81
CA ILE A 79 14.52 -2.88 6.65
C ILE A 79 13.15 -2.70 5.98
N ALA A 80 12.80 -1.49 5.55
CA ALA A 80 11.53 -1.24 4.87
C ALA A 80 11.34 -2.11 3.61
N ARG A 81 12.37 -2.24 2.77
CA ARG A 81 12.31 -3.09 1.56
C ARG A 81 12.27 -4.58 1.88
N SER A 82 12.89 -5.02 2.97
CA SER A 82 12.83 -6.43 3.38
C SER A 82 11.41 -6.89 3.69
N LEU A 83 10.51 -5.98 4.05
CA LEU A 83 9.10 -6.28 4.32
C LEU A 83 8.37 -6.83 3.08
N ILE A 84 8.85 -6.60 1.86
CA ILE A 84 8.34 -7.22 0.62
C ILE A 84 8.32 -8.74 0.75
N GLY A 85 9.33 -9.32 1.42
CA GLY A 85 9.41 -10.75 1.68
C GLY A 85 8.34 -11.32 2.62
N LEU A 86 7.48 -10.46 3.17
CA LEU A 86 6.32 -10.86 3.96
C LEU A 86 5.01 -10.86 3.16
N LEU A 87 5.03 -10.43 1.89
CA LEU A 87 3.91 -10.53 0.99
C LEU A 87 3.85 -11.94 0.36
N ASP A 88 2.66 -12.39 0.01
CA ASP A 88 2.45 -13.64 -0.73
C ASP A 88 3.03 -13.52 -2.15
N ASP A 89 3.54 -14.61 -2.69
CA ASP A 89 4.16 -14.66 -4.03
C ASP A 89 3.26 -14.13 -5.15
N ALA A 90 1.95 -14.22 -4.96
CA ALA A 90 0.99 -13.61 -5.86
C ALA A 90 -0.41 -13.50 -5.22
N VAL A 91 -1.10 -12.40 -5.49
CA VAL A 91 -2.49 -12.18 -5.10
C VAL A 91 -3.33 -11.78 -6.32
N PRO A 92 -4.61 -12.18 -6.38
CA PRO A 92 -5.47 -11.81 -7.51
C PRO A 92 -5.90 -10.34 -7.41
N ALA A 93 -6.02 -9.68 -8.55
CA ALA A 93 -6.60 -8.35 -8.69
C ALA A 93 -7.48 -8.28 -9.92
N VAL A 94 -8.45 -7.36 -9.95
CA VAL A 94 -9.27 -7.09 -11.14
C VAL A 94 -8.37 -6.59 -12.27
N ALA A 95 -8.43 -7.20 -13.44
CA ALA A 95 -7.59 -6.83 -14.57
C ALA A 95 -7.81 -5.36 -14.98
N GLY A 96 -6.70 -4.61 -15.16
CA GLY A 96 -6.74 -3.19 -15.53
C GLY A 96 -7.24 -2.25 -14.44
N CYS A 97 -7.31 -2.69 -13.18
CA CYS A 97 -7.56 -1.81 -12.04
C CYS A 97 -6.32 -0.97 -11.73
N GLU A 98 -6.50 0.34 -11.52
CA GLU A 98 -5.40 1.26 -11.19
C GLU A 98 -4.93 1.12 -9.74
N ILE A 99 -5.78 0.57 -8.84
CA ILE A 99 -5.51 0.49 -7.41
C ILE A 99 -5.49 -0.95 -6.87
N ASN A 100 -5.28 -1.95 -7.73
CA ASN A 100 -5.10 -3.34 -7.32
C ASN A 100 -6.29 -3.96 -6.55
N ASP A 101 -7.53 -3.60 -6.92
CA ASP A 101 -8.75 -4.09 -6.25
C ASP A 101 -8.82 -5.61 -6.16
N ASP A 102 -9.24 -6.08 -4.99
CA ASP A 102 -9.62 -7.48 -4.81
C ASP A 102 -10.90 -7.80 -5.59
N PRO A 103 -10.92 -8.90 -6.37
CA PRO A 103 -12.11 -9.29 -7.14
C PRO A 103 -13.36 -9.54 -6.29
N PHE A 104 -13.20 -9.90 -5.00
CA PHE A 104 -14.32 -10.16 -4.09
C PHE A 104 -14.66 -8.99 -3.16
N ALA A 105 -13.76 -8.00 -3.07
CA ALA A 105 -13.94 -6.82 -2.23
C ALA A 105 -13.48 -5.54 -2.96
N PRO A 106 -14.03 -5.21 -4.14
CA PRO A 106 -13.60 -4.05 -4.91
C PRO A 106 -13.96 -2.75 -4.21
N VAL A 107 -13.00 -1.84 -4.07
CA VAL A 107 -13.17 -0.54 -3.42
C VAL A 107 -13.41 0.59 -4.42
N CYS A 108 -12.88 0.51 -5.65
CA CYS A 108 -13.10 1.52 -6.66
C CYS A 108 -14.41 1.30 -7.46
N LYS A 109 -15.03 2.41 -7.88
CA LYS A 109 -16.27 2.38 -8.66
C LYS A 109 -16.13 1.60 -9.97
N ALA A 110 -15.01 1.79 -10.68
CA ALA A 110 -14.75 1.13 -11.96
C ALA A 110 -14.78 -0.40 -11.83
N CYS A 111 -14.17 -0.95 -10.78
CA CYS A 111 -14.17 -2.40 -10.55
C CYS A 111 -15.53 -2.91 -10.10
N ARG A 112 -16.23 -2.16 -9.22
CA ARG A 112 -17.62 -2.52 -8.83
C ARG A 112 -18.55 -2.60 -10.03
N GLU A 113 -18.51 -1.60 -10.93
CA GLU A 113 -19.32 -1.58 -12.16
C GLU A 113 -18.94 -2.72 -13.10
N ARG A 114 -17.66 -2.98 -13.31
CA ARG A 114 -17.17 -4.08 -14.16
C ARG A 114 -17.64 -5.44 -13.65
N ILE A 115 -17.45 -5.72 -12.36
CA ILE A 115 -17.90 -6.99 -11.76
C ILE A 115 -19.42 -7.13 -11.81
N ALA A 116 -20.16 -6.04 -11.63
CA ALA A 116 -21.63 -6.06 -11.76
C ALA A 116 -22.09 -6.37 -13.21
N THR A 117 -21.30 -5.96 -14.20
CA THR A 117 -21.62 -6.18 -15.62
C THR A 117 -21.16 -7.55 -16.10
N ASP A 118 -19.91 -7.93 -15.83
CA ASP A 118 -19.27 -9.12 -16.38
C ASP A 118 -19.42 -10.36 -15.47
N GLY A 119 -19.78 -10.15 -14.19
CA GLY A 119 -20.00 -11.26 -13.24
C GLY A 119 -18.78 -12.17 -13.11
N ASP A 120 -19.01 -13.46 -13.23
CA ASP A 120 -17.98 -14.51 -13.13
C ASP A 120 -16.97 -14.50 -14.27
N ASP A 121 -17.27 -13.84 -15.39
CA ASP A 121 -16.35 -13.69 -16.53
C ASP A 121 -15.38 -12.52 -16.35
N THR A 122 -15.52 -11.73 -15.28
CA THR A 122 -14.60 -10.64 -14.98
C THR A 122 -13.16 -11.14 -14.93
N ALA A 123 -12.32 -10.59 -15.80
CA ALA A 123 -10.91 -10.98 -15.89
C ALA A 123 -10.12 -10.55 -14.66
N ILE A 124 -9.23 -11.41 -14.19
CA ILE A 124 -8.30 -11.12 -13.10
C ILE A 124 -6.84 -11.28 -13.54
N VAL A 125 -5.95 -10.60 -12.83
CA VAL A 125 -4.50 -10.69 -12.96
C VAL A 125 -3.90 -11.07 -11.61
N TRP A 126 -2.68 -11.60 -11.62
CA TRP A 126 -1.96 -11.95 -10.40
C TRP A 126 -0.79 -11.00 -10.18
N LEU A 127 -0.83 -10.28 -9.06
CA LEU A 127 0.18 -9.30 -8.68
C LEU A 127 1.28 -9.97 -7.88
N THR A 128 2.52 -9.69 -8.25
CA THR A 128 3.71 -10.10 -7.49
C THR A 128 3.97 -9.14 -6.31
N PRO A 129 4.79 -9.53 -5.31
CA PRO A 129 5.17 -8.65 -4.20
C PRO A 129 5.72 -7.29 -4.65
N ASP A 130 6.57 -7.26 -5.68
CA ASP A 130 7.18 -6.02 -6.20
C ASP A 130 6.14 -5.06 -6.78
N GLN A 131 5.06 -5.56 -7.37
CA GLN A 131 3.96 -4.75 -7.89
C GLN A 131 3.08 -4.17 -6.78
N ARG A 132 3.21 -4.67 -5.56
CA ARG A 132 2.47 -4.28 -4.37
C ARG A 132 3.31 -3.43 -3.41
N TYR A 133 4.51 -3.02 -3.82
CA TYR A 133 5.39 -2.17 -3.04
C TYR A 133 5.55 -0.82 -3.72
N GLY A 134 5.09 0.24 -3.07
CA GLY A 134 5.29 1.62 -3.49
C GLY A 134 6.30 2.31 -2.58
N GLU A 135 7.31 2.96 -3.16
CA GLU A 135 8.31 3.71 -2.40
C GLU A 135 8.43 5.15 -2.94
N LYS A 136 8.47 6.10 -2.03
CA LYS A 136 8.67 7.52 -2.36
C LYS A 136 9.68 8.14 -1.40
N LEU A 137 10.64 8.87 -1.94
CA LEU A 137 11.46 9.78 -1.16
C LEU A 137 10.66 11.08 -0.95
N ALA A 138 10.50 11.49 0.29
CA ALA A 138 9.90 12.76 0.62
C ALA A 138 10.81 13.90 0.16
N THR A 139 10.23 14.86 -0.56
CA THR A 139 10.88 16.09 -0.99
C THR A 139 9.89 17.25 -0.83
N PRO A 140 10.36 18.49 -0.63
CA PRO A 140 9.48 19.64 -0.39
C PRO A 140 8.50 19.97 -1.53
N ASP A 141 8.77 19.50 -2.74
CA ASP A 141 7.97 19.72 -3.95
C ASP A 141 6.84 18.68 -4.13
N ILE A 142 6.83 17.62 -3.34
CA ILE A 142 5.73 16.63 -3.36
C ILE A 142 4.41 17.31 -3.03
N THR A 143 3.40 16.97 -3.81
CA THR A 143 2.04 17.47 -3.63
C THR A 143 1.14 16.38 -3.06
N ILE A 144 -0.02 16.77 -2.53
CA ILE A 144 -1.05 15.82 -2.10
C ILE A 144 -1.58 15.02 -3.31
N ALA A 145 -1.57 15.60 -4.50
CA ALA A 145 -1.97 14.93 -5.74
C ALA A 145 -1.05 13.75 -6.08
N ASP A 146 0.26 13.90 -5.87
CA ASP A 146 1.24 12.81 -6.11
C ASP A 146 0.99 11.61 -5.19
N LEU A 147 0.63 11.87 -3.94
CA LEU A 147 0.44 10.81 -2.95
C LEU A 147 -0.97 10.23 -2.96
N ILE A 148 -1.98 11.07 -3.03
CA ILE A 148 -3.39 10.68 -2.87
C ILE A 148 -4.09 10.61 -4.23
N GLY A 149 -3.87 11.64 -5.05
CA GLY A 149 -4.49 11.78 -6.36
C GLY A 149 -5.22 13.10 -6.55
N GLU A 150 -5.69 13.32 -7.75
CA GLU A 150 -6.43 14.51 -8.14
C GLU A 150 -7.50 14.18 -9.18
N VAL A 151 -8.38 15.15 -9.42
CA VAL A 151 -9.37 15.05 -10.50
C VAL A 151 -8.67 15.27 -11.83
N ASP A 152 -8.81 14.31 -12.74
CA ASP A 152 -8.25 14.37 -14.09
C ASP A 152 -9.04 15.41 -14.94
N PRO A 153 -8.41 16.52 -15.33
CA PRO A 153 -9.07 17.56 -16.11
C PRO A 153 -9.51 17.08 -17.49
N ILE A 154 -8.85 16.07 -18.06
CA ILE A 154 -9.19 15.53 -19.38
C ILE A 154 -10.52 14.80 -19.30
N LYS A 155 -10.69 13.92 -18.30
CA LYS A 155 -11.95 13.18 -18.09
C LYS A 155 -13.13 14.12 -17.80
N VAL A 156 -12.89 15.25 -17.13
CA VAL A 156 -13.89 16.30 -16.91
C VAL A 156 -14.25 17.02 -18.22
N ALA A 157 -13.27 17.33 -19.05
CA ALA A 157 -13.50 17.95 -20.36
C ALA A 157 -14.28 17.05 -21.31
N GLU A 158 -14.24 15.73 -21.12
CA GLU A 158 -15.07 14.73 -21.83
C GLU A 158 -16.53 14.68 -21.36
N GLY A 159 -16.93 15.58 -20.44
CA GLY A 159 -18.31 15.74 -19.98
C GLY A 159 -18.67 14.94 -18.72
N ARG A 160 -17.70 14.40 -18.00
CA ARG A 160 -17.94 13.76 -16.69
C ARG A 160 -18.09 14.81 -15.59
N TYR A 161 -18.89 14.49 -14.58
CA TYR A 161 -19.03 15.36 -13.40
C TYR A 161 -17.78 15.29 -12.54
N LEU A 162 -17.33 16.44 -12.00
CA LEU A 162 -16.20 16.55 -11.07
C LEU A 162 -16.33 15.63 -9.83
N SER A 163 -17.54 15.33 -9.41
CA SER A 163 -17.85 14.46 -8.27
C SER A 163 -17.87 12.97 -8.61
N ASP A 164 -17.64 12.60 -9.89
CA ASP A 164 -17.60 11.21 -10.29
C ASP A 164 -16.23 10.60 -9.94
N GLU A 165 -16.21 9.52 -9.15
CA GLU A 165 -15.01 8.77 -8.80
C GLU A 165 -14.19 8.35 -10.03
N LEU A 166 -14.85 8.12 -11.17
CA LEU A 166 -14.20 7.75 -12.43
C LEU A 166 -13.35 8.87 -13.05
N THR A 167 -13.49 10.11 -12.58
CA THR A 167 -12.65 11.25 -13.01
C THR A 167 -11.33 11.33 -12.25
N ILE A 168 -11.12 10.48 -11.23
CA ILE A 168 -9.91 10.55 -10.42
C ILE A 168 -8.74 9.93 -11.16
N HIS A 169 -7.60 10.60 -11.02
CA HIS A 169 -6.28 10.06 -11.23
C HIS A 169 -5.69 9.72 -9.86
N TYR A 170 -5.52 8.44 -9.57
CA TYR A 170 -5.04 7.99 -8.25
C TYR A 170 -3.55 8.26 -8.08
N GLY A 171 -3.17 8.75 -6.90
CA GLY A 171 -1.79 8.91 -6.48
C GLY A 171 -1.16 7.59 -6.02
N LEU A 172 0.06 7.70 -5.48
CA LEU A 172 0.87 6.52 -5.15
C LEU A 172 0.25 5.67 -4.03
N VAL A 173 -0.34 6.29 -3.01
CA VAL A 173 -0.93 5.56 -1.86
C VAL A 173 -2.10 4.68 -2.29
N PRO A 174 -3.14 5.18 -3.01
CA PRO A 174 -4.19 4.33 -3.53
C PRO A 174 -3.68 3.23 -4.46
N ARG A 175 -2.69 3.52 -5.31
CA ARG A 175 -2.06 2.53 -6.21
C ARG A 175 -1.30 1.43 -5.47
N THR A 176 -0.98 1.66 -4.20
CA THR A 176 -0.34 0.66 -3.33
C THR A 176 -1.37 -0.12 -2.50
N HIS A 177 -2.65 0.03 -2.78
CA HIS A 177 -3.70 -0.75 -2.11
C HIS A 177 -3.39 -2.25 -2.12
N ARG A 178 -3.64 -2.92 -0.99
CA ARG A 178 -3.28 -4.32 -0.71
C ARG A 178 -1.77 -4.57 -0.77
N GLY A 179 -0.97 -3.56 -0.41
CA GLY A 179 0.48 -3.61 -0.44
C GLY A 179 1.14 -2.77 0.65
N ILE A 180 2.43 -2.52 0.47
CA ILE A 180 3.26 -1.76 1.38
C ILE A 180 3.60 -0.42 0.75
N PHE A 181 3.27 0.67 1.42
CA PHE A 181 3.69 2.01 1.04
C PHE A 181 4.85 2.47 1.93
N ALA A 182 6.02 2.67 1.33
CA ALA A 182 7.22 3.15 2.00
C ALA A 182 7.46 4.64 1.68
N ILE A 183 7.61 5.47 2.71
CA ILE A 183 7.99 6.87 2.55
C ILE A 183 9.29 7.16 3.29
N ASN A 184 10.31 7.56 2.54
CA ASN A 184 11.60 7.88 3.09
C ASN A 184 11.70 9.38 3.41
N GLU A 185 12.34 9.70 4.53
CA GLU A 185 12.58 11.07 5.03
C GLU A 185 11.27 11.87 5.21
N LEU A 186 10.29 11.26 5.89
CA LEU A 186 8.96 11.83 6.14
C LEU A 186 8.97 13.32 6.60
N PRO A 187 9.92 13.79 7.45
CA PRO A 187 9.98 15.20 7.87
C PRO A 187 10.21 16.22 6.74
N ASP A 188 10.69 15.77 5.58
CA ASP A 188 10.90 16.65 4.42
C ASP A 188 9.58 16.99 3.70
N LEU A 189 8.47 16.28 4.01
CA LEU A 189 7.15 16.66 3.52
C LEU A 189 6.64 17.93 4.22
N ALA A 190 5.97 18.78 3.45
CA ALA A 190 5.22 19.88 4.03
C ALA A 190 4.19 19.36 5.05
N GLU A 191 4.04 20.06 6.18
CA GLU A 191 3.16 19.69 7.31
C GLU A 191 1.74 19.31 6.87
N ARG A 192 1.15 20.11 5.96
CA ARG A 192 -0.19 19.85 5.40
C ARG A 192 -0.31 18.49 4.69
N ILE A 193 0.80 17.99 4.12
CA ILE A 193 0.82 16.71 3.41
C ILE A 193 0.97 15.56 4.42
N GLN A 194 1.77 15.76 5.47
CA GLN A 194 1.87 14.81 6.58
C GLN A 194 0.49 14.61 7.23
N VAL A 195 -0.26 15.68 7.52
CA VAL A 195 -1.64 15.61 8.04
C VAL A 195 -2.55 14.82 7.09
N GLY A 196 -2.49 15.11 5.79
CA GLY A 196 -3.28 14.38 4.78
C GLY A 196 -2.95 12.89 4.76
N LEU A 197 -1.67 12.54 4.87
CA LEU A 197 -1.22 11.15 4.91
C LEU A 197 -1.68 10.45 6.21
N LEU A 198 -1.57 11.12 7.37
CA LEU A 198 -2.06 10.60 8.64
C LEU A 198 -3.57 10.30 8.61
N ASN A 199 -4.38 11.20 8.03
CA ASN A 199 -5.81 10.96 7.88
C ASN A 199 -6.10 9.70 7.03
N VAL A 200 -5.34 9.48 5.95
CA VAL A 200 -5.48 8.27 5.13
C VAL A 200 -5.09 7.01 5.92
N MET A 201 -4.06 7.11 6.75
CA MET A 201 -3.59 5.98 7.58
C MET A 201 -4.58 5.65 8.72
N GLU A 202 -5.16 6.66 9.35
CA GLU A 202 -6.04 6.50 10.51
C GLU A 202 -7.47 6.15 10.09
N GLU A 203 -8.05 6.92 9.18
CA GLU A 203 -9.44 6.76 8.75
C GLU A 203 -9.60 5.80 7.57
N ARG A 204 -8.49 5.43 6.90
CA ARG A 204 -8.47 4.62 5.67
C ARG A 204 -9.40 5.17 4.59
N ASP A 205 -9.56 6.48 4.59
CA ASP A 205 -10.46 7.22 3.70
C ASP A 205 -9.66 8.28 2.94
N VAL A 206 -9.94 8.41 1.66
CA VAL A 206 -9.25 9.35 0.77
C VAL A 206 -10.18 10.50 0.43
N GLN A 207 -9.77 11.74 0.77
CA GLN A 207 -10.47 12.95 0.35
C GLN A 207 -9.67 13.66 -0.75
N ILE A 208 -10.28 13.77 -1.94
CA ILE A 208 -9.67 14.44 -3.08
C ILE A 208 -10.37 15.76 -3.33
N ARG A 209 -9.65 16.89 -3.19
CA ARG A 209 -10.13 18.27 -3.44
C ARG A 209 -11.50 18.59 -2.83
N GLY A 210 -11.77 18.15 -1.61
CA GLY A 210 -13.04 18.41 -0.92
C GLY A 210 -14.20 17.48 -1.32
N TYR A 211 -14.01 16.58 -2.27
CA TYR A 211 -14.93 15.51 -2.55
C TYR A 211 -14.62 14.33 -1.62
N LYS A 212 -15.63 13.91 -0.85
CA LYS A 212 -15.53 12.72 0.00
C LYS A 212 -15.66 11.48 -0.88
N ILE A 213 -14.53 10.98 -1.34
CA ILE A 213 -14.47 9.70 -2.03
C ILE A 213 -13.94 8.71 -1.02
N ARG A 214 -14.81 7.83 -0.55
CA ARG A 214 -14.43 6.80 0.40
C ARG A 214 -13.80 5.64 -0.33
N LEU A 215 -12.48 5.55 -0.21
CA LEU A 215 -11.70 4.38 -0.63
C LEU A 215 -11.13 3.73 0.63
N PRO A 216 -11.75 2.67 1.14
CA PRO A 216 -11.23 1.96 2.31
C PRO A 216 -9.96 1.20 1.93
N LEU A 217 -8.85 1.92 1.86
CA LEU A 217 -7.57 1.37 1.45
C LEU A 217 -7.01 0.42 2.51
N ASP A 218 -6.58 -0.74 2.06
CA ASP A 218 -5.81 -1.71 2.84
C ASP A 218 -4.33 -1.56 2.49
N VAL A 219 -3.59 -0.77 3.27
CA VAL A 219 -2.18 -0.46 3.05
C VAL A 219 -1.42 -0.62 4.35
N PHE A 220 -0.24 -1.24 4.29
CA PHE A 220 0.74 -1.20 5.36
C PHE A 220 1.72 -0.06 5.09
N VAL A 221 1.84 0.87 6.04
CA VAL A 221 2.70 2.04 5.86
C VAL A 221 3.99 1.90 6.66
N VAL A 222 5.12 2.15 6.01
CA VAL A 222 6.41 2.27 6.65
C VAL A 222 7.07 3.59 6.28
N ALA A 223 7.39 4.40 7.28
CA ALA A 223 8.07 5.67 7.09
C ALA A 223 9.49 5.63 7.66
N THR A 224 10.39 6.44 7.11
CA THR A 224 11.70 6.67 7.70
C THR A 224 11.89 8.14 8.05
N ALA A 225 12.64 8.42 9.10
CA ALA A 225 13.02 9.77 9.49
C ALA A 225 14.42 9.79 10.12
N ASN A 226 15.08 10.94 10.00
CA ASN A 226 16.35 11.18 10.66
C ASN A 226 16.14 12.14 11.84
N PRO A 227 16.68 11.87 13.04
CA PRO A 227 16.51 12.74 14.20
C PRO A 227 17.04 14.17 13.98
N GLU A 228 18.07 14.34 13.18
CA GLU A 228 18.67 15.65 12.84
C GLU A 228 17.72 16.53 12.02
N ASP A 229 16.83 15.93 11.26
CA ASP A 229 15.89 16.65 10.42
C ASP A 229 14.77 17.31 11.24
N TYR A 230 14.50 16.81 12.48
CA TYR A 230 13.54 17.41 13.41
C TYR A 230 13.91 18.84 13.86
N THR A 231 15.19 19.17 13.85
CA THR A 231 15.67 20.47 14.33
C THR A 231 15.79 21.50 13.21
N ASN A 232 15.96 21.07 11.96
CA ASN A 232 16.33 21.94 10.85
C ASN A 232 15.30 22.05 9.71
N ARG A 233 14.37 21.09 9.54
CA ARG A 233 13.53 21.01 8.33
C ARG A 233 12.04 20.80 8.55
N GLY A 234 11.61 20.50 9.75
CA GLY A 234 10.20 20.25 10.07
C GLY A 234 10.01 19.27 11.21
N ARG A 235 8.81 19.29 11.79
CA ARG A 235 8.41 18.31 12.80
C ARG A 235 7.56 17.23 12.14
N ILE A 236 7.68 16.01 12.62
CA ILE A 236 6.64 15.01 12.42
C ILE A 236 5.48 15.42 13.33
N ILE A 237 4.29 15.48 12.78
CA ILE A 237 3.06 15.79 13.50
C ILE A 237 2.55 14.54 14.19
#